data_86e08814417dee7a57bcbefe41a8c98d
#
_entry.id   86e08814417dee7a57bcbefe41a8c98d
#
_cell.length_a   1.000
_cell.length_b   1.000
_cell.length_c   1.000
_cell.angle_alpha   90.00
_cell.angle_beta   90.00
_cell.angle_gamma   90.00
#
_symmetry.space_group_name_H-M   'P 1'
#
loop_
_entity.id
_entity.type
_entity.pdbx_description
1 polymer ?
#
loop_
_entity_poly.entity_id
_entity_poly.type
_entity_poly.pdbx_seq_one_letter_code
_entity_poly.pdbx_strand_id
1 'polypeptide(L)'
;MVALFKQLLNEEQPIHPLYAYIYFVDKYEGLILVNAATLLDGDPLNNYLKRALDPARYPNGAFNPDGALTDANNITIAGTHAYVTTTRGLVIISIEDPLNPKVVKTISEPVLKHPHAIAIQFRYGFVVDEEGLKILDLTMPGEARVIEGAHIPLAEAHDVYVARTYAYVANGKEGIAIIDVEQPEKPRLEQTYNADGKLNDVHQVKVAMTNASLFAYVADGHNGMRILQLTSPETMPEYAGFSPRPQPVLIATFKTKGEALAISKGLDRDRAVDESGNQLSVFGRRGARPFNFDEMMRMLRTDDGKGNFFTVSDRPQTQARK
;
A
#
# COMPACT_ATOMS: atom_id res chain seq x y z
N MET A 1 18.06 1.67 -20.16
CA MET A 1 16.72 1.76 -19.53
C MET A 1 15.78 2.72 -20.28
N VAL A 2 16.26 3.82 -20.87
CA VAL A 2 15.47 4.74 -21.73
C VAL A 2 14.89 4.07 -22.99
N ALA A 3 15.39 2.91 -23.39
CA ALA A 3 14.94 2.20 -24.59
C ALA A 3 13.62 1.41 -24.41
N LEU A 4 13.21 1.15 -23.19
CA LEU A 4 11.94 0.43 -22.87
C LEU A 4 10.70 1.29 -23.10
N PHE A 5 10.85 2.60 -23.11
CA PHE A 5 9.77 3.57 -23.28
C PHE A 5 9.94 4.34 -24.60
N LYS A 6 10.29 3.61 -25.67
CA LYS A 6 10.36 4.23 -27.00
C LYS A 6 8.95 4.61 -27.41
N GLN A 7 8.68 5.91 -27.40
CA GLN A 7 7.41 6.47 -27.84
C GLN A 7 7.11 6.02 -29.29
N LEU A 8 6.04 5.28 -29.46
CA LEU A 8 5.45 5.03 -30.76
C LEU A 8 4.68 6.29 -31.18
N LEU A 9 4.63 6.56 -32.47
CA LEU A 9 3.82 7.67 -33.04
C LEU A 9 2.35 7.45 -32.61
N ASN A 10 1.79 8.38 -31.83
CA ASN A 10 0.45 8.39 -31.23
C ASN A 10 0.33 7.77 -29.82
N GLU A 11 1.41 7.58 -29.11
CA GLU A 11 1.32 7.19 -27.69
C GLU A 11 1.10 8.39 -26.76
N GLU A 12 0.36 8.13 -25.69
CA GLU A 12 0.20 9.00 -24.55
C GLU A 12 1.55 9.27 -23.86
N GLN A 13 1.56 10.22 -22.95
CA GLN A 13 2.81 10.62 -22.27
C GLN A 13 3.52 9.42 -21.64
N PRO A 14 4.85 9.37 -21.70
CA PRO A 14 5.61 8.26 -21.14
C PRO A 14 5.31 8.10 -19.65
N ILE A 15 5.05 6.85 -19.23
CA ILE A 15 4.85 6.51 -17.82
C ILE A 15 6.07 6.99 -17.03
N HIS A 16 5.83 7.70 -15.94
CA HIS A 16 6.93 8.17 -15.08
C HIS A 16 7.80 6.99 -14.63
N PRO A 17 9.14 7.11 -14.65
CA PRO A 17 10.07 6.03 -14.29
C PRO A 17 9.79 5.39 -12.92
N LEU A 18 9.16 6.13 -12.01
CA LEU A 18 8.68 5.65 -10.72
C LEU A 18 7.91 4.32 -10.80
N TYR A 19 7.08 4.14 -11.82
CA TYR A 19 6.22 2.95 -11.97
C TYR A 19 6.95 1.73 -12.55
N ALA A 20 8.22 1.88 -12.93
CA ALA A 20 9.05 0.76 -13.38
C ALA A 20 9.63 -0.07 -12.22
N TYR A 21 9.43 0.35 -10.98
CA TYR A 21 10.03 -0.26 -9.79
C TYR A 21 8.98 -0.68 -8.77
N ILE A 22 9.30 -1.75 -8.04
CA ILE A 22 8.63 -2.11 -6.80
C ILE A 22 9.52 -1.64 -5.66
N TYR A 23 8.93 -0.98 -4.68
CA TYR A 23 9.60 -0.40 -3.53
C TYR A 23 9.35 -1.26 -2.30
N PHE A 24 10.42 -1.67 -1.65
CA PHE A 24 10.39 -2.40 -0.39
C PHE A 24 11.17 -1.63 0.66
N VAL A 25 10.78 -1.79 1.90
CA VAL A 25 11.61 -1.43 3.04
C VAL A 25 12.01 -2.67 3.81
N ASP A 26 13.27 -2.73 4.16
CA ASP A 26 13.85 -3.78 4.99
C ASP A 26 14.37 -3.18 6.29
N LYS A 27 14.20 -3.91 7.38
CA LYS A 27 14.59 -3.48 8.71
C LYS A 27 16.07 -3.10 8.84
N TYR A 28 16.93 -3.76 8.10
CA TYR A 28 18.38 -3.59 8.20
C TYR A 28 18.95 -2.82 7.00
N GLU A 29 18.46 -3.11 5.81
CA GLU A 29 19.00 -2.55 4.57
C GLU A 29 18.35 -1.21 4.18
N GLY A 30 17.16 -0.89 4.68
CA GLY A 30 16.42 0.31 4.34
C GLY A 30 15.58 0.17 3.08
N LEU A 31 15.65 1.15 2.14
CA LEU A 31 14.83 1.17 0.93
C LEU A 31 15.50 0.37 -0.19
N ILE A 32 14.77 -0.63 -0.69
CA ILE A 32 15.16 -1.49 -1.80
C ILE A 32 14.23 -1.25 -2.98
N LEU A 33 14.79 -0.98 -4.14
CA LEU A 33 14.07 -0.89 -5.40
C LEU A 33 14.31 -2.14 -6.22
N VAL A 34 13.23 -2.75 -6.71
CA VAL A 34 13.31 -3.90 -7.61
C VAL A 34 12.76 -3.50 -8.96
N ASN A 35 13.51 -3.79 -10.03
CA ASN A 35 13.08 -3.52 -11.39
C ASN A 35 11.93 -4.45 -11.78
N ALA A 36 10.74 -3.89 -12.02
CA ALA A 36 9.56 -4.61 -12.46
C ALA A 36 9.26 -4.41 -13.97
N ALA A 37 9.97 -3.52 -14.65
CA ALA A 37 9.75 -3.25 -16.07
C ALA A 37 9.99 -4.49 -16.96
N THR A 38 10.89 -5.38 -16.55
CA THR A 38 11.15 -6.65 -17.24
C THR A 38 9.96 -7.61 -17.23
N LEU A 39 9.00 -7.43 -16.34
CA LEU A 39 7.76 -8.24 -16.31
C LEU A 39 6.77 -7.83 -17.40
N LEU A 40 6.99 -6.67 -18.04
CA LEU A 40 6.07 -6.04 -18.99
C LEU A 40 6.62 -5.98 -20.43
N ASP A 41 7.87 -6.39 -20.66
CA ASP A 41 8.52 -6.26 -21.96
C ASP A 41 8.23 -7.41 -22.95
N GLY A 42 7.47 -8.41 -22.50
CA GLY A 42 7.07 -9.57 -23.31
C GLY A 42 8.17 -10.62 -23.47
N ASP A 43 9.34 -10.47 -22.85
CA ASP A 43 10.41 -11.48 -22.83
C ASP A 43 10.38 -12.28 -21.52
N PRO A 44 9.84 -13.50 -21.51
CA PRO A 44 9.78 -14.30 -20.28
C PRO A 44 11.15 -14.77 -19.78
N LEU A 45 12.20 -14.63 -20.57
CA LEU A 45 13.55 -15.10 -20.21
C LEU A 45 14.29 -14.15 -19.29
N ASN A 46 13.85 -12.91 -19.22
CA ASN A 46 14.42 -11.91 -18.34
C ASN A 46 13.54 -11.59 -17.12
N ASN A 47 12.44 -12.33 -16.92
CA ASN A 47 11.52 -12.19 -15.80
C ASN A 47 12.18 -12.67 -14.49
N TYR A 48 13.05 -11.85 -13.92
CA TYR A 48 13.67 -12.09 -12.62
C TYR A 48 13.73 -10.79 -11.82
N LEU A 49 13.63 -10.92 -10.51
CA LEU A 49 13.72 -9.77 -9.61
C LEU A 49 15.19 -9.36 -9.44
N LYS A 50 15.49 -8.12 -9.80
CA LYS A 50 16.81 -7.53 -9.65
C LYS A 50 16.70 -6.20 -8.92
N ARG A 51 17.56 -6.00 -7.93
CA ARG A 51 17.72 -4.68 -7.30
C ARG A 51 18.18 -3.68 -8.35
N ALA A 52 17.54 -2.52 -8.35
CA ALA A 52 17.73 -1.50 -9.36
C ALA A 52 18.83 -0.50 -9.01
N LEU A 53 19.09 -0.28 -7.73
CA LEU A 53 20.13 0.64 -7.28
C LEU A 53 21.52 0.06 -7.52
N ASP A 54 22.44 0.91 -7.98
CA ASP A 54 23.82 0.54 -8.28
C ASP A 54 24.59 0.17 -6.99
N PRO A 55 25.07 -1.08 -6.86
CA PRO A 55 25.80 -1.51 -5.65
C PRO A 55 27.12 -0.77 -5.45
N ALA A 56 27.70 -0.17 -6.50
CA ALA A 56 28.90 0.64 -6.37
C ALA A 56 28.65 1.96 -5.62
N ARG A 57 27.41 2.46 -5.69
CA ARG A 57 26.98 3.70 -5.02
C ARG A 57 26.18 3.43 -3.74
N TYR A 58 25.38 2.38 -3.76
CA TYR A 58 24.50 2.00 -2.66
C TYR A 58 24.85 0.60 -2.17
N PRO A 59 25.41 0.44 -0.97
CA PRO A 59 25.77 -0.87 -0.43
C PRO A 59 24.63 -1.86 -0.56
N ASN A 60 24.91 -3.05 -1.05
CA ASN A 60 23.92 -4.11 -1.32
C ASN A 60 22.80 -3.71 -2.31
N GLY A 61 22.91 -2.57 -3.04
CA GLY A 61 21.82 -2.06 -3.88
C GLY A 61 20.61 -1.58 -3.07
N ALA A 62 20.84 -1.07 -1.87
CA ALA A 62 19.82 -0.53 -0.98
C ALA A 62 20.18 0.90 -0.52
N PHE A 63 19.17 1.74 -0.33
CA PHE A 63 19.32 3.12 0.11
C PHE A 63 19.04 3.23 1.61
N ASN A 64 20.07 3.48 2.39
CA ASN A 64 19.98 3.72 3.84
C ASN A 64 21.09 4.68 4.28
N PRO A 65 21.01 5.97 3.90
CA PRO A 65 22.07 6.93 4.21
C PRO A 65 22.17 7.14 5.72
N ASP A 66 23.37 6.97 6.26
CA ASP A 66 23.68 7.15 7.68
C ASP A 66 22.76 6.37 8.63
N GLY A 67 22.18 5.26 8.14
CA GLY A 67 21.24 4.44 8.90
C GLY A 67 19.87 5.11 9.12
N ALA A 68 19.50 6.11 8.34
CA ALA A 68 18.23 6.84 8.49
C ALA A 68 16.99 5.95 8.36
N LEU A 69 17.10 4.84 7.62
CA LEU A 69 16.03 3.89 7.37
C LEU A 69 16.21 2.57 8.16
N THR A 70 17.12 2.54 9.12
CA THR A 70 17.24 1.38 10.02
C THR A 70 15.96 1.23 10.83
N ASP A 71 15.52 -0.02 11.01
CA ASP A 71 14.24 -0.38 11.62
C ASP A 71 13.01 0.15 10.86
N ALA A 72 13.12 0.30 9.52
CA ALA A 72 11.98 0.61 8.68
C ALA A 72 10.91 -0.50 8.76
N ASN A 73 9.65 -0.08 8.89
CA ASN A 73 8.52 -0.99 9.13
C ASN A 73 7.37 -0.80 8.14
N ASN A 74 7.22 0.38 7.53
CA ASN A 74 6.16 0.64 6.55
C ASN A 74 6.62 1.65 5.51
N ILE A 75 6.05 1.57 4.30
CA ILE A 75 6.28 2.50 3.20
C ILE A 75 4.98 2.85 2.49
N THR A 76 4.78 4.13 2.25
CA THR A 76 3.71 4.64 1.39
C THR A 76 4.30 5.59 0.35
N ILE A 77 3.89 5.41 -0.91
CA ILE A 77 4.32 6.28 -2.01
C ILE A 77 3.18 7.19 -2.40
N ALA A 78 3.47 8.48 -2.47
CA ALA A 78 2.54 9.48 -2.97
C ALA A 78 3.28 10.52 -3.83
N GLY A 79 2.82 10.69 -5.07
CA GLY A 79 3.52 11.49 -6.06
C GLY A 79 4.94 10.98 -6.27
N THR A 80 5.92 11.87 -6.18
CA THR A 80 7.34 11.57 -6.34
C THR A 80 8.08 11.39 -5.01
N HIS A 81 7.37 11.03 -3.95
CA HIS A 81 7.93 10.84 -2.62
C HIS A 81 7.54 9.49 -2.01
N ALA A 82 8.52 8.87 -1.34
CA ALA A 82 8.29 7.72 -0.46
C ALA A 82 8.32 8.21 0.99
N TYR A 83 7.36 7.76 1.76
CA TYR A 83 7.19 8.05 3.18
C TYR A 83 7.43 6.75 3.94
N VAL A 84 8.52 6.69 4.64
CA VAL A 84 8.97 5.48 5.34
C VAL A 84 8.89 5.70 6.84
N THR A 85 8.11 4.88 7.53
CA THR A 85 8.11 4.85 9.00
C THR A 85 9.22 3.93 9.50
N THR A 86 9.88 4.38 10.54
CA THR A 86 10.91 3.64 11.27
C THR A 86 10.61 3.72 12.76
N THR A 87 11.22 2.90 13.57
CA THR A 87 11.06 3.01 15.04
C THR A 87 11.54 4.35 15.60
N ARG A 88 12.30 5.15 14.83
CA ARG A 88 12.84 6.45 15.23
C ARG A 88 12.08 7.64 14.67
N GLY A 89 11.15 7.43 13.73
CA GLY A 89 10.39 8.52 13.12
C GLY A 89 9.93 8.24 11.70
N LEU A 90 9.41 9.26 11.04
CA LEU A 90 9.03 9.27 9.63
C LEU A 90 10.14 9.87 8.79
N VAL A 91 10.60 9.15 7.77
CA VAL A 91 11.59 9.62 6.79
C VAL A 91 10.91 9.82 5.46
N ILE A 92 11.00 11.04 4.91
CA ILE A 92 10.44 11.40 3.61
C ILE A 92 11.59 11.44 2.60
N ILE A 93 11.42 10.69 1.51
CA ILE A 93 12.44 10.46 0.49
C ILE A 93 11.90 10.93 -0.86
N SER A 94 12.62 11.82 -1.52
CA SER A 94 12.34 12.13 -2.93
C SER A 94 12.78 10.95 -3.79
N ILE A 95 11.86 10.44 -4.61
CA ILE A 95 12.05 9.41 -5.62
C ILE A 95 11.66 9.92 -7.01
N GLU A 96 11.75 11.24 -7.22
CA GLU A 96 11.58 11.88 -8.54
C GLU A 96 12.52 11.24 -9.57
N ASP A 97 13.78 11.01 -9.17
CA ASP A 97 14.68 10.07 -9.82
C ASP A 97 14.83 8.82 -8.94
N PRO A 98 14.12 7.73 -9.25
CA PRO A 98 14.11 6.54 -8.42
C PRO A 98 15.48 5.91 -8.19
N LEU A 99 16.41 6.07 -9.16
CA LEU A 99 17.76 5.53 -9.06
C LEU A 99 18.72 6.44 -8.26
N ASN A 100 18.25 7.63 -7.90
CA ASN A 100 18.98 8.60 -7.08
C ASN A 100 18.11 9.13 -5.94
N PRO A 101 17.59 8.26 -5.06
CA PRO A 101 16.73 8.66 -3.95
C PRO A 101 17.46 9.62 -3.00
N LYS A 102 16.71 10.55 -2.38
CA LYS A 102 17.26 11.54 -1.45
C LYS A 102 16.34 11.73 -0.26
N VAL A 103 16.88 11.67 0.93
CA VAL A 103 16.12 12.10 2.13
C VAL A 103 15.89 13.60 2.05
N VAL A 104 14.62 14.02 2.15
CA VAL A 104 14.25 15.45 2.11
C VAL A 104 13.77 15.94 3.46
N LYS A 105 13.27 15.06 4.32
CA LYS A 105 12.82 15.39 5.68
C LYS A 105 12.83 14.16 6.58
N THR A 106 13.11 14.39 7.85
CA THR A 106 12.89 13.41 8.91
C THR A 106 12.11 14.09 10.05
N ILE A 107 11.08 13.41 10.54
CA ILE A 107 10.28 13.83 11.70
C ILE A 107 10.40 12.72 12.75
N SER A 108 11.06 13.01 13.85
CA SER A 108 11.36 12.04 14.90
C SER A 108 10.78 12.48 16.25
N GLU A 109 11.12 11.76 17.31
CA GLU A 109 10.78 12.18 18.67
C GLU A 109 11.27 13.60 18.99
N PRO A 110 10.53 14.33 19.82
CA PRO A 110 9.30 13.93 20.51
C PRO A 110 8.00 14.09 19.69
N VAL A 111 8.10 14.45 18.40
CA VAL A 111 6.95 14.76 17.55
C VAL A 111 6.19 13.51 17.12
N LEU A 112 6.92 12.48 16.70
CA LEU A 112 6.40 11.16 16.38
C LEU A 112 7.14 10.11 17.21
N LYS A 113 6.37 9.26 17.91
CA LYS A 113 6.90 8.20 18.78
C LYS A 113 6.68 6.84 18.14
N HIS A 114 7.75 6.22 17.66
CA HIS A 114 7.72 4.90 17.03
C HIS A 114 6.57 4.75 16.02
N PRO A 115 6.52 5.54 14.94
CA PRO A 115 5.42 5.46 13.99
C PRO A 115 5.38 4.10 13.30
N HIS A 116 4.17 3.56 13.15
CA HIS A 116 3.91 2.23 12.59
C HIS A 116 3.47 2.28 11.14
N ALA A 117 2.61 3.22 10.77
CA ALA A 117 2.11 3.34 9.41
C ALA A 117 1.74 4.79 9.06
N ILE A 118 1.68 5.06 7.77
CA ILE A 118 1.20 6.34 7.22
C ILE A 118 0.27 6.08 6.04
N ALA A 119 -0.88 6.73 6.03
CA ALA A 119 -1.72 6.90 4.85
C ALA A 119 -1.62 8.35 4.35
N ILE A 120 -1.76 8.53 3.05
CA ILE A 120 -1.70 9.87 2.45
C ILE A 120 -2.97 10.11 1.64
N GLN A 121 -3.59 11.26 1.87
CA GLN A 121 -4.69 11.74 1.06
C GLN A 121 -4.50 13.22 0.77
N PHE A 122 -4.42 13.58 -0.51
CA PHE A 122 -4.11 14.93 -0.96
C PHE A 122 -2.79 15.45 -0.34
N ARG A 123 -2.86 16.55 0.41
CA ARG A 123 -1.72 17.17 1.09
C ARG A 123 -1.55 16.74 2.55
N TYR A 124 -2.33 15.78 3.02
CA TYR A 124 -2.31 15.34 4.41
C TYR A 124 -1.72 13.94 4.55
N GLY A 125 -0.85 13.80 5.55
CA GLY A 125 -0.35 12.51 6.03
C GLY A 125 -1.04 12.13 7.34
N PHE A 126 -1.55 10.93 7.42
CA PHE A 126 -2.20 10.35 8.59
C PHE A 126 -1.25 9.30 9.16
N VAL A 127 -0.55 9.63 10.22
CA VAL A 127 0.46 8.76 10.83
C VAL A 127 -0.08 8.18 12.11
N VAL A 128 0.04 6.88 12.28
CA VAL A 128 -0.22 6.21 13.56
C VAL A 128 1.10 5.88 14.24
N ASP A 129 1.17 6.23 15.51
CA ASP A 129 2.30 5.99 16.39
C ASP A 129 1.83 5.48 17.76
N GLU A 130 2.72 5.33 18.75
CA GLU A 130 2.38 4.86 20.11
C GLU A 130 1.37 5.76 20.84
N GLU A 131 1.17 7.00 20.40
CA GLU A 131 0.22 7.92 21.02
C GLU A 131 -1.14 7.95 20.31
N GLY A 132 -1.24 7.36 19.11
CA GLY A 132 -2.45 7.29 18.31
C GLY A 132 -2.30 7.84 16.89
N LEU A 133 -3.34 8.49 16.37
CA LEU A 133 -3.33 9.11 15.04
C LEU A 133 -2.89 10.57 15.13
N LYS A 134 -1.88 10.95 14.35
CA LYS A 134 -1.43 12.33 14.15
C LYS A 134 -1.54 12.71 12.69
N ILE A 135 -1.94 13.95 12.41
CA ILE A 135 -2.10 14.42 11.03
C ILE A 135 -1.01 15.42 10.69
N LEU A 136 -0.42 15.24 9.51
CA LEU A 136 0.68 16.04 9.00
C LEU A 136 0.21 16.89 7.81
N ASP A 137 0.76 18.10 7.71
CA ASP A 137 0.75 18.89 6.48
C ASP A 137 1.93 18.47 5.61
N LEU A 138 1.63 17.94 4.41
CA LEU A 138 2.58 17.48 3.41
C LEU A 138 2.56 18.38 2.15
N THR A 139 2.00 19.56 2.23
CA THR A 139 1.93 20.50 1.09
C THR A 139 3.30 20.68 0.44
N MET A 140 4.34 20.78 1.25
CA MET A 140 5.73 20.75 0.83
C MET A 140 6.47 19.65 1.60
N PRO A 141 6.77 18.50 0.98
CA PRO A 141 7.33 17.36 1.69
C PRO A 141 8.62 17.64 2.47
N GLY A 142 9.47 18.54 1.96
CA GLY A 142 10.67 18.98 2.66
C GLY A 142 10.40 19.86 3.91
N GLU A 143 9.20 20.40 4.04
CA GLU A 143 8.74 21.22 5.17
C GLU A 143 7.63 20.53 5.97
N ALA A 144 7.45 19.25 5.76
CA ALA A 144 6.42 18.45 6.43
C ALA A 144 6.45 18.63 7.95
N ARG A 145 5.28 18.74 8.56
CA ARG A 145 5.11 18.95 10.01
C ARG A 145 3.79 18.37 10.49
N VAL A 146 3.75 17.97 11.74
CA VAL A 146 2.50 17.64 12.42
C VAL A 146 1.68 18.90 12.60
N ILE A 147 0.37 18.82 12.33
CA ILE A 147 -0.58 19.92 12.53
C ILE A 147 -0.92 19.98 14.03
N GLU A 148 -0.75 21.15 14.64
CA GLU A 148 -1.03 21.36 16.06
C GLU A 148 -2.51 21.06 16.37
N GLY A 149 -2.76 20.25 17.39
CA GLY A 149 -4.12 19.85 17.79
C GLY A 149 -4.77 18.78 16.91
N ALA A 150 -4.18 18.38 15.78
CA ALA A 150 -4.70 17.32 14.91
C ALA A 150 -4.20 15.94 15.36
N HIS A 151 -4.62 15.52 16.55
CA HIS A 151 -4.23 14.27 17.20
C HIS A 151 -5.43 13.59 17.83
N ILE A 152 -5.58 12.28 17.60
CA ILE A 152 -6.56 11.41 18.25
C ILE A 152 -5.79 10.34 19.05
N PRO A 153 -5.84 10.39 20.39
CA PRO A 153 -5.21 9.37 21.23
C PRO A 153 -5.84 8.00 21.02
N LEU A 154 -5.01 6.98 20.80
CA LEU A 154 -5.42 5.57 20.64
C LEU A 154 -4.44 4.68 21.38
N ALA A 155 -4.91 3.55 21.90
CA ALA A 155 -4.12 2.70 22.77
C ALA A 155 -3.12 1.79 22.04
N GLU A 156 -3.50 1.25 20.87
CA GLU A 156 -2.70 0.26 20.12
C GLU A 156 -2.83 0.50 18.61
N ALA A 157 -2.50 1.71 18.12
CA ALA A 157 -2.63 2.06 16.71
C ALA A 157 -1.52 1.41 15.84
N HIS A 158 -1.89 0.44 14.99
CA HIS A 158 -0.95 -0.32 14.16
C HIS A 158 -0.92 0.08 12.69
N ASP A 159 -2.07 0.33 12.08
CA ASP A 159 -2.20 0.70 10.67
C ASP A 159 -3.32 1.71 10.49
N VAL A 160 -3.27 2.47 9.42
CA VAL A 160 -4.29 3.44 9.05
C VAL A 160 -4.62 3.36 7.57
N TYR A 161 -5.90 3.43 7.26
CA TYR A 161 -6.41 3.56 5.90
C TYR A 161 -7.39 4.72 5.82
N VAL A 162 -7.22 5.61 4.86
CA VAL A 162 -8.14 6.74 4.65
C VAL A 162 -9.01 6.46 3.44
N ALA A 163 -10.32 6.52 3.65
CA ALA A 163 -11.31 6.37 2.58
C ALA A 163 -12.33 7.50 2.69
N ARG A 164 -12.39 8.34 1.65
CA ARG A 164 -13.25 9.52 1.60
C ARG A 164 -12.94 10.47 2.78
N THR A 165 -13.90 10.71 3.68
CA THR A 165 -13.75 11.61 4.84
C THR A 165 -13.51 10.87 6.16
N TYR A 166 -13.17 9.58 6.10
CA TYR A 166 -12.91 8.79 7.30
C TYR A 166 -11.54 8.13 7.25
N ALA A 167 -10.83 8.18 8.37
CA ALA A 167 -9.67 7.36 8.64
C ALA A 167 -10.09 6.15 9.49
N TYR A 168 -9.65 4.98 9.06
CA TYR A 168 -9.87 3.70 9.73
C TYR A 168 -8.54 3.24 10.30
N VAL A 169 -8.46 3.14 11.62
CA VAL A 169 -7.23 2.76 12.33
C VAL A 169 -7.40 1.38 12.94
N ALA A 170 -6.45 0.49 12.63
CA ALA A 170 -6.31 -0.78 13.32
C ALA A 170 -5.81 -0.50 14.76
N ASN A 171 -6.67 -0.74 15.76
CA ASN A 171 -6.42 -0.35 17.14
C ASN A 171 -6.35 -1.57 18.09
N GLY A 172 -5.62 -2.60 17.66
CA GLY A 172 -5.32 -3.78 18.45
C GLY A 172 -6.54 -4.41 19.10
N LYS A 173 -6.52 -4.46 20.42
CA LYS A 173 -7.61 -5.05 21.25
C LYS A 173 -8.92 -4.29 21.18
N GLU A 174 -8.88 -3.02 20.89
CA GLU A 174 -10.06 -2.16 20.80
C GLU A 174 -10.77 -2.28 19.44
N GLY A 175 -10.23 -3.11 18.52
CA GLY A 175 -10.80 -3.30 17.20
C GLY A 175 -10.40 -2.22 16.20
N ILE A 176 -11.36 -1.52 15.59
CA ILE A 176 -11.13 -0.45 14.63
C ILE A 176 -11.62 0.88 15.20
N ALA A 177 -10.75 1.90 15.19
CA ALA A 177 -11.15 3.27 15.42
C ALA A 177 -11.52 3.93 14.07
N ILE A 178 -12.70 4.53 14.00
CA ILE A 178 -13.20 5.29 12.85
C ILE A 178 -13.17 6.77 13.22
N ILE A 179 -12.41 7.54 12.45
CA ILE A 179 -12.12 8.95 12.74
C ILE A 179 -12.62 9.78 11.58
N ASP A 180 -13.48 10.74 11.86
CA ASP A 180 -13.90 11.76 10.90
C ASP A 180 -12.73 12.71 10.63
N VAL A 181 -12.33 12.76 9.37
CA VAL A 181 -11.23 13.59 8.85
C VAL A 181 -11.71 14.47 7.69
N GLU A 182 -13.01 14.80 7.64
CA GLU A 182 -13.54 15.77 6.68
C GLU A 182 -12.79 17.10 6.78
N GLN A 183 -12.42 17.47 8.01
CA GLN A 183 -11.50 18.56 8.31
C GLN A 183 -10.23 17.99 8.95
N PRO A 184 -9.20 17.65 8.17
CA PRO A 184 -8.03 16.96 8.70
C PRO A 184 -7.30 17.74 9.83
N GLU A 185 -7.41 19.05 9.84
CA GLU A 185 -6.84 19.89 10.91
C GLU A 185 -7.60 19.78 12.25
N LYS A 186 -8.81 19.21 12.23
CA LYS A 186 -9.68 19.05 13.41
C LYS A 186 -10.32 17.67 13.41
N PRO A 187 -9.53 16.60 13.46
CA PRO A 187 -10.07 15.23 13.40
C PRO A 187 -10.95 14.94 14.63
N ARG A 188 -11.93 14.07 14.48
CA ARG A 188 -12.81 13.64 15.56
C ARG A 188 -12.94 12.14 15.58
N LEU A 189 -12.76 11.52 16.73
CA LEU A 189 -13.11 10.11 16.91
C LEU A 189 -14.62 9.96 16.75
N GLU A 190 -15.05 9.29 15.70
CA GLU A 190 -16.44 9.04 15.40
C GLU A 190 -16.96 7.86 16.22
N GLN A 191 -16.22 6.76 16.22
CA GLN A 191 -16.54 5.56 16.99
C GLN A 191 -15.35 4.59 17.03
N THR A 192 -15.38 3.69 18.02
CA THR A 192 -14.56 2.48 18.06
C THR A 192 -15.48 1.28 17.91
N TYR A 193 -15.09 0.30 17.08
CA TYR A 193 -15.89 -0.87 16.80
C TYR A 193 -15.06 -2.15 16.92
N ASN A 194 -15.47 -3.04 17.83
CA ASN A 194 -14.81 -4.32 18.08
C ASN A 194 -15.74 -5.55 17.92
N ALA A 195 -16.94 -5.37 17.35
CA ALA A 195 -17.92 -6.43 17.12
C ALA A 195 -18.22 -7.25 18.39
N ASP A 196 -18.50 -6.58 19.51
CA ASP A 196 -18.73 -7.21 20.83
C ASP A 196 -17.55 -8.08 21.29
N GLY A 197 -16.33 -7.59 21.09
CA GLY A 197 -15.08 -8.26 21.47
C GLY A 197 -14.60 -9.34 20.51
N LYS A 198 -15.25 -9.49 19.34
CA LYS A 198 -14.81 -10.44 18.30
C LYS A 198 -13.63 -9.96 17.47
N LEU A 199 -13.39 -8.64 17.43
CA LEU A 199 -12.19 -8.01 16.90
C LEU A 199 -11.34 -7.56 18.08
N ASN A 200 -10.26 -8.28 18.38
CA ASN A 200 -9.47 -8.01 19.58
C ASN A 200 -7.95 -8.23 19.39
N ASP A 201 -7.51 -8.32 18.12
CA ASP A 201 -6.10 -8.48 17.75
C ASP A 201 -5.86 -7.84 16.37
N VAL A 202 -6.35 -6.59 16.20
CA VAL A 202 -6.41 -5.93 14.88
C VAL A 202 -5.09 -5.28 14.54
N HIS A 203 -4.42 -5.80 13.49
CA HIS A 203 -3.13 -5.34 12.99
C HIS A 203 -3.21 -4.45 11.76
N GLN A 204 -4.16 -4.73 10.85
CA GLN A 204 -4.28 -3.95 9.63
C GLN A 204 -5.72 -3.84 9.16
N VAL A 205 -6.04 -2.71 8.52
CA VAL A 205 -7.33 -2.47 7.87
C VAL A 205 -7.14 -1.96 6.44
N LYS A 206 -7.92 -2.50 5.51
CA LYS A 206 -8.03 -1.97 4.14
C LYS A 206 -9.51 -1.80 3.81
N VAL A 207 -9.85 -0.70 3.15
CA VAL A 207 -11.22 -0.41 2.75
C VAL A 207 -11.36 -0.57 1.24
N ALA A 208 -12.41 -1.25 0.81
CA ALA A 208 -12.76 -1.40 -0.58
C ALA A 208 -14.23 -1.06 -0.80
N MET A 209 -14.56 -0.66 -2.01
CA MET A 209 -15.90 -0.28 -2.42
C MET A 209 -16.38 -1.19 -3.53
N THR A 210 -17.63 -1.63 -3.42
CA THR A 210 -18.35 -2.29 -4.51
C THR A 210 -19.69 -1.59 -4.71
N ASN A 211 -19.91 -0.98 -5.88
CA ASN A 211 -21.09 -0.19 -6.14
C ASN A 211 -21.34 0.88 -5.05
N ALA A 212 -22.45 0.78 -4.31
CA ALA A 212 -22.83 1.72 -3.25
C ALA A 212 -22.38 1.30 -1.84
N SER A 213 -21.73 0.16 -1.69
CA SER A 213 -21.34 -0.38 -0.39
C SER A 213 -19.84 -0.24 -0.14
N LEU A 214 -19.49 0.07 1.11
CA LEU A 214 -18.11 0.08 1.60
C LEU A 214 -17.90 -1.09 2.54
N PHE A 215 -16.73 -1.72 2.40
CA PHE A 215 -16.32 -2.85 3.23
C PHE A 215 -14.93 -2.59 3.80
N ALA A 216 -14.73 -2.95 5.07
CA ALA A 216 -13.39 -3.03 5.66
C ALA A 216 -12.96 -4.50 5.73
N TYR A 217 -11.76 -4.76 5.23
CA TYR A 217 -11.06 -6.02 5.36
C TYR A 217 -10.03 -5.84 6.47
N VAL A 218 -10.10 -6.70 7.47
CA VAL A 218 -9.35 -6.55 8.72
C VAL A 218 -8.49 -7.78 8.94
N ALA A 219 -7.18 -7.57 9.13
CA ALA A 219 -6.28 -8.58 9.63
C ALA A 219 -6.37 -8.55 11.17
N ASP A 220 -7.02 -9.57 11.74
CA ASP A 220 -7.32 -9.67 13.17
C ASP A 220 -6.48 -10.79 13.82
N GLY A 221 -5.16 -10.77 13.57
CA GLY A 221 -4.14 -11.59 14.17
C GLY A 221 -4.53 -13.05 14.31
N HIS A 222 -4.58 -13.52 15.53
CA HIS A 222 -4.97 -14.91 15.90
C HIS A 222 -6.40 -15.27 15.47
N ASN A 223 -7.27 -14.29 15.25
CA ASN A 223 -8.64 -14.50 14.84
C ASN A 223 -8.82 -14.65 13.32
N GLY A 224 -7.76 -14.41 12.54
CA GLY A 224 -7.76 -14.48 11.08
C GLY A 224 -8.27 -13.20 10.41
N MET A 225 -8.92 -13.35 9.27
CA MET A 225 -9.47 -12.23 8.52
C MET A 225 -10.94 -11.98 8.85
N ARG A 226 -11.30 -10.71 9.05
CA ARG A 226 -12.66 -10.24 9.25
C ARG A 226 -13.09 -9.34 8.10
N ILE A 227 -14.37 -9.38 7.76
CA ILE A 227 -14.97 -8.46 6.79
C ILE A 227 -16.09 -7.73 7.49
N LEU A 228 -16.00 -6.40 7.46
CA LEU A 228 -17.04 -5.52 7.97
C LEU A 228 -17.72 -4.84 6.79
N GLN A 229 -19.03 -4.78 6.79
CA GLN A 229 -19.79 -3.85 5.96
C GLN A 229 -19.85 -2.52 6.71
N LEU A 230 -19.37 -1.45 6.07
CA LEU A 230 -19.32 -0.11 6.69
C LEU A 230 -20.54 0.72 6.33
N THR A 231 -20.96 0.62 5.07
CA THR A 231 -22.14 1.30 4.54
C THR A 231 -22.83 0.43 3.51
N SER A 232 -24.15 0.48 3.43
CA SER A 232 -24.92 -0.16 2.37
C SER A 232 -26.23 0.57 2.12
N PRO A 233 -26.85 0.42 0.93
CA PRO A 233 -28.19 0.95 0.66
C PRO A 233 -29.25 0.35 1.59
N GLU A 234 -29.04 -0.87 2.08
CA GLU A 234 -29.98 -1.54 3.01
C GLU A 234 -29.99 -0.90 4.39
N THR A 235 -28.78 -0.53 4.90
CA THR A 235 -28.64 0.14 6.20
C THR A 235 -28.89 1.65 6.11
N MET A 236 -28.82 2.21 4.93
CA MET A 236 -28.94 3.64 4.63
C MET A 236 -29.81 3.87 3.39
N PRO A 237 -31.14 3.55 3.44
CA PRO A 237 -31.99 3.56 2.25
C PRO A 237 -32.16 4.96 1.61
N GLU A 238 -32.00 6.01 2.41
CA GLU A 238 -32.06 7.40 1.93
C GLU A 238 -30.67 7.98 1.63
N TYR A 239 -29.65 7.12 1.52
CA TYR A 239 -28.30 7.56 1.30
C TYR A 239 -28.16 8.28 -0.03
N ALA A 240 -27.85 9.56 0.05
CA ALA A 240 -27.52 10.41 -1.08
C ALA A 240 -26.32 11.30 -0.70
N GLY A 241 -25.13 10.74 -0.67
CA GLY A 241 -23.96 11.53 -0.29
C GLY A 241 -22.63 10.85 -0.63
N PHE A 242 -21.60 11.68 -0.72
CA PHE A 242 -20.25 11.20 -1.05
C PHE A 242 -19.64 10.32 0.06
N SER A 243 -19.89 10.65 1.32
CA SER A 243 -19.24 10.01 2.46
C SER A 243 -20.22 9.84 3.63
N PRO A 244 -21.08 8.81 3.59
CA PRO A 244 -22.00 8.54 4.69
C PRO A 244 -21.22 8.12 5.95
N ARG A 245 -21.78 8.42 7.09
CA ARG A 245 -21.27 7.98 8.38
C ARG A 245 -21.22 6.44 8.42
N PRO A 246 -20.05 5.84 8.66
CA PRO A 246 -19.93 4.38 8.69
C PRO A 246 -20.75 3.76 9.82
N GLN A 247 -21.42 2.65 9.50
CA GLN A 247 -22.15 1.81 10.46
C GLN A 247 -21.61 0.38 10.35
N PRO A 248 -20.47 0.09 10.99
CA PRO A 248 -19.78 -1.18 10.79
C PRO A 248 -20.60 -2.36 11.34
N VAL A 249 -20.68 -3.40 10.53
CA VAL A 249 -21.30 -4.68 10.91
C VAL A 249 -20.36 -5.81 10.48
N LEU A 250 -20.02 -6.71 11.40
CA LEU A 250 -19.23 -7.91 11.07
C LEU A 250 -20.09 -8.88 10.25
N ILE A 251 -19.74 -9.07 8.97
CA ILE A 251 -20.51 -9.89 8.04
C ILE A 251 -19.84 -11.23 7.70
N ALA A 252 -18.51 -11.32 7.82
CA ALA A 252 -17.79 -12.55 7.53
C ALA A 252 -16.51 -12.68 8.35
N THR A 253 -16.14 -13.94 8.57
CA THR A 253 -14.91 -14.35 9.27
C THR A 253 -14.26 -15.46 8.49
N PHE A 254 -12.95 -15.37 8.28
CA PHE A 254 -12.14 -16.42 7.70
C PHE A 254 -10.94 -16.69 8.60
N LYS A 255 -10.91 -17.89 9.18
CA LYS A 255 -9.78 -18.30 10.03
C LYS A 255 -8.58 -18.68 9.16
N THR A 256 -7.48 -17.99 9.32
CA THR A 256 -6.21 -18.29 8.65
C THR A 256 -5.46 -19.43 9.37
N LYS A 257 -4.49 -20.05 8.69
CA LYS A 257 -3.64 -21.08 9.32
C LYS A 257 -2.63 -20.51 10.32
N GLY A 258 -2.19 -19.27 10.11
CA GLY A 258 -1.33 -18.51 11.01
C GLY A 258 -2.00 -17.19 11.35
N GLU A 259 -1.28 -16.32 12.03
CA GLU A 259 -1.75 -14.98 12.36
C GLU A 259 -1.97 -14.14 11.10
N ALA A 260 -3.09 -13.44 11.03
CA ALA A 260 -3.39 -12.49 9.97
C ALA A 260 -2.84 -11.12 10.34
N LEU A 261 -1.64 -10.78 9.87
CA LEU A 261 -0.95 -9.53 10.22
C LEU A 261 -1.13 -8.45 9.16
N ALA A 262 -1.39 -8.83 7.91
CA ALA A 262 -1.50 -7.88 6.81
C ALA A 262 -2.48 -8.36 5.73
N ILE A 263 -3.04 -7.38 5.00
CA ILE A 263 -3.92 -7.61 3.86
C ILE A 263 -3.41 -6.79 2.69
N SER A 264 -3.13 -7.44 1.58
CA SER A 264 -2.83 -6.75 0.32
C SER A 264 -4.13 -6.28 -0.33
N LYS A 265 -4.19 -5.00 -0.65
CA LYS A 265 -5.27 -4.47 -1.50
C LYS A 265 -5.09 -5.02 -2.92
N GLY A 266 -6.09 -5.70 -3.43
CA GLY A 266 -6.11 -6.14 -4.83
C GLY A 266 -6.11 -4.94 -5.80
N LEU A 267 -5.93 -5.22 -7.09
CA LEU A 267 -6.04 -4.19 -8.12
C LEU A 267 -7.46 -3.61 -8.14
N ASP A 268 -7.55 -2.28 -8.18
CA ASP A 268 -8.82 -1.62 -8.39
C ASP A 268 -9.39 -1.99 -9.75
N ARG A 269 -10.69 -2.24 -9.81
CA ARG A 269 -11.39 -2.60 -11.05
C ARG A 269 -11.17 -1.59 -12.16
N ASP A 270 -11.14 -0.31 -11.81
CA ASP A 270 -11.06 0.78 -12.76
C ASP A 270 -9.68 0.92 -13.43
N ARG A 271 -8.65 0.28 -12.85
CA ARG A 271 -7.30 0.21 -13.43
C ARG A 271 -7.10 -0.99 -14.36
N ALA A 272 -8.10 -1.83 -14.52
CA ALA A 272 -8.05 -2.96 -15.46
C ALA A 272 -8.43 -2.56 -16.89
N VAL A 273 -8.79 -1.31 -17.12
CA VAL A 273 -9.18 -0.74 -18.42
C VAL A 273 -8.30 0.49 -18.64
N ASP A 274 -7.62 0.57 -19.77
CA ASP A 274 -6.88 1.78 -20.14
C ASP A 274 -7.86 2.91 -20.51
N GLU A 275 -7.34 4.13 -20.65
CA GLU A 275 -8.15 5.31 -20.95
C GLU A 275 -8.83 5.24 -22.34
N SER A 276 -8.33 4.41 -23.25
CA SER A 276 -8.95 4.14 -24.55
C SER A 276 -10.04 3.07 -24.48
N GLY A 277 -10.29 2.49 -23.31
CA GLY A 277 -11.28 1.44 -23.08
C GLY A 277 -10.77 0.03 -23.42
N ASN A 278 -9.50 -0.15 -23.76
CA ASN A 278 -8.92 -1.46 -23.98
C ASN A 278 -8.77 -2.21 -22.65
N GLN A 279 -9.16 -3.48 -22.65
CA GLN A 279 -8.96 -4.33 -21.49
C GLN A 279 -7.50 -4.76 -21.42
N LEU A 280 -6.81 -4.26 -20.40
CA LEU A 280 -5.46 -4.73 -20.08
C LEU A 280 -5.53 -6.07 -19.36
N SER A 281 -4.65 -6.98 -19.74
CA SER A 281 -4.40 -8.18 -18.95
C SER A 281 -3.66 -7.76 -17.68
N VAL A 282 -4.41 -7.53 -16.62
CA VAL A 282 -3.83 -7.33 -15.30
C VAL A 282 -3.62 -8.69 -14.68
N PHE A 283 -2.49 -8.88 -13.98
CA PHE A 283 -2.16 -10.15 -13.34
C PHE A 283 -3.33 -10.70 -12.52
N GLY A 284 -3.75 -11.92 -12.84
CA GLY A 284 -4.90 -12.58 -12.21
C GLY A 284 -6.28 -12.14 -12.70
N ARG A 285 -6.39 -11.22 -13.68
CA ARG A 285 -7.68 -10.70 -14.18
C ARG A 285 -7.66 -10.47 -15.68
N ARG A 286 -8.84 -10.61 -16.29
CA ARG A 286 -9.11 -10.20 -17.67
C ARG A 286 -10.25 -9.20 -17.65
N GLY A 287 -9.93 -7.93 -17.77
CA GLY A 287 -10.87 -6.85 -17.56
C GLY A 287 -11.43 -6.87 -16.12
N ALA A 288 -12.73 -6.75 -15.95
CA ALA A 288 -13.39 -6.77 -14.65
C ALA A 288 -13.50 -8.18 -14.04
N ARG A 289 -13.22 -9.23 -14.79
CA ARG A 289 -13.36 -10.63 -14.37
C ARG A 289 -12.02 -11.21 -13.88
N PRO A 290 -11.99 -11.91 -12.74
CA PRO A 290 -10.83 -12.73 -12.37
C PRO A 290 -10.56 -13.81 -13.42
N PHE A 291 -9.32 -14.23 -13.56
CA PHE A 291 -9.01 -15.43 -14.33
C PHE A 291 -9.72 -16.65 -13.74
N ASN A 292 -10.22 -17.52 -14.58
CA ASN A 292 -10.54 -18.87 -14.16
C ASN A 292 -9.23 -19.68 -13.98
N PHE A 293 -9.35 -20.89 -13.43
CA PHE A 293 -8.19 -21.72 -13.13
C PHE A 293 -7.34 -22.01 -14.37
N ASP A 294 -7.94 -22.32 -15.53
CA ASP A 294 -7.22 -22.64 -16.77
C ASP A 294 -6.49 -21.42 -17.33
N GLU A 295 -7.07 -20.26 -17.22
CA GLU A 295 -6.44 -18.99 -17.62
C GLU A 295 -5.25 -18.66 -16.71
N MET A 296 -5.40 -18.83 -15.41
CA MET A 296 -4.31 -18.68 -14.44
C MET A 296 -3.17 -19.66 -14.74
N MET A 297 -3.51 -20.93 -14.97
CA MET A 297 -2.51 -21.95 -15.27
C MET A 297 -1.77 -21.68 -16.58
N ARG A 298 -2.45 -21.14 -17.59
CA ARG A 298 -1.80 -20.72 -18.84
C ARG A 298 -0.83 -19.56 -18.65
N MET A 299 -1.19 -18.56 -17.83
CA MET A 299 -0.29 -17.44 -17.53
C MET A 299 0.94 -17.84 -16.72
N LEU A 300 0.80 -18.82 -15.83
CA LEU A 300 1.87 -19.21 -14.92
C LEU A 300 2.80 -20.30 -15.49
N ARG A 301 2.44 -20.91 -16.62
CA ARG A 301 3.27 -21.96 -17.24
C ARG A 301 4.17 -21.40 -18.33
N THR A 302 5.35 -21.99 -18.43
CA THR A 302 6.26 -21.75 -19.54
C THR A 302 5.73 -22.42 -20.81
N ASP A 303 6.00 -21.83 -21.98
CA ASP A 303 5.65 -22.40 -23.30
C ASP A 303 6.58 -23.54 -23.73
N ASP A 304 7.33 -24.16 -22.81
CA ASP A 304 8.29 -25.22 -23.09
C ASP A 304 7.64 -26.62 -23.37
N GLY A 305 6.32 -26.65 -23.34
CA GLY A 305 5.53 -27.92 -23.52
C GLY A 305 5.66 -28.93 -22.36
N LYS A 306 6.45 -28.60 -21.33
CA LYS A 306 6.69 -29.47 -20.16
C LYS A 306 5.78 -29.18 -18.98
N GLY A 307 4.98 -28.11 -19.07
CA GLY A 307 4.06 -27.73 -18.03
C GLY A 307 4.74 -27.09 -16.80
N ASN A 308 5.98 -26.68 -16.93
CA ASN A 308 6.71 -25.97 -15.88
C ASN A 308 6.09 -24.61 -15.60
N PHE A 309 6.27 -24.12 -14.38
CA PHE A 309 5.87 -22.76 -14.01
C PHE A 309 7.00 -21.76 -14.25
N PHE A 310 6.63 -20.53 -14.59
CA PHE A 310 7.55 -19.42 -14.49
C PHE A 310 8.01 -19.25 -13.05
N THR A 311 9.31 -19.14 -12.86
CA THR A 311 9.90 -18.82 -11.57
C THR A 311 10.48 -17.42 -11.61
N VAL A 312 10.16 -16.62 -10.62
CA VAL A 312 10.77 -15.32 -10.41
C VAL A 312 11.98 -15.49 -9.50
N SER A 313 13.13 -15.01 -9.93
CA SER A 313 14.36 -15.09 -9.15
C SER A 313 15.18 -13.80 -9.32
N ASP A 314 16.09 -13.56 -8.41
CA ASP A 314 17.05 -12.46 -8.46
C ASP A 314 18.25 -12.73 -9.41
N ARG A 315 18.24 -13.88 -10.08
CA ARG A 315 19.28 -14.29 -11.03
C ARG A 315 18.68 -14.53 -12.41
N PRO A 316 19.38 -14.12 -13.48
CA PRO A 316 18.97 -14.46 -14.84
C PRO A 316 18.83 -15.98 -14.99
N GLN A 317 17.72 -16.40 -15.56
CA GLN A 317 17.58 -17.81 -15.94
C GLN A 317 18.52 -18.06 -17.14
N THR A 318 19.60 -18.77 -16.91
CA THR A 318 20.47 -19.21 -18.00
C THR A 318 19.72 -20.26 -18.80
N GLN A 319 19.37 -19.94 -20.05
CA GLN A 319 18.97 -20.99 -20.99
C GLN A 319 20.14 -21.96 -21.15
N ALA A 320 19.88 -23.25 -20.93
CA ALA A 320 20.73 -24.26 -21.51
C ALA A 320 20.62 -24.10 -23.04
N ARG A 321 21.60 -23.46 -23.66
CA ARG A 321 21.73 -23.47 -25.13
C ARG A 321 21.76 -24.91 -25.57
N LYS A 322 20.72 -25.33 -26.29
CA LYS A 322 20.74 -26.55 -27.08
C LYS A 322 21.54 -26.32 -28.36
#